data_074c5ea78f0a0a54d326ad74120ee2c9
#
_entry.id   074c5ea78f0a0a54d326ad74120ee2c9
#
_cell.length_a   1.000
_cell.length_b   1.000
_cell.length_c   1.000
_cell.angle_alpha   90.00
_cell.angle_beta   90.00
_cell.angle_gamma   90.00
#
_symmetry.space_group_name_H-M   'P 1'
#
loop_
_entity.id
_entity.type
_entity.pdbx_description
1 polymer ?
#
loop_
_entity_poly.entity_id
_entity_poly.type
_entity_poly.pdbx_seq_one_letter_code
_entity_poly.pdbx_strand_id
1 'polypeptide(L)'
;VHNTTKNSSDLSINPTLIERKTLAGSIENGDPNGTWTFRFIPEIHDTGTKTLFKGTEHQHRIRANQRGINGVNDAISVIDRMVGHPSTSEFICQKLINKFVSDEISLTTYHSRTAPNELLILMDQAIEAWHSTKPAGDIDKVMRVILDPKKQESAFWQDIGYRGKIKTPVEYINSSIRALDADVTDTKLPD
;
A
#
# COMPACT_ATOMS: atom_id res chain seq x y z
N VAL A 1 19.47 -1.77 -18.60
CA VAL A 1 19.25 -3.02 -17.85
C VAL A 1 20.50 -3.28 -17.03
N HIS A 2 20.43 -2.95 -15.74
CA HIS A 2 21.55 -3.19 -14.87
C HIS A 2 21.38 -4.52 -14.16
N ASN A 3 22.22 -5.46 -14.53
CA ASN A 3 22.57 -6.54 -13.64
C ASN A 3 23.49 -5.93 -12.58
N THR A 4 22.90 -5.45 -11.55
CA THR A 4 23.68 -5.05 -10.39
C THR A 4 23.93 -6.29 -9.55
N THR A 5 24.85 -7.14 -9.98
CA THR A 5 25.67 -7.88 -9.04
C THR A 5 26.52 -6.84 -8.32
N LYS A 6 25.91 -6.16 -7.37
CA LYS A 6 26.66 -5.34 -6.45
C LYS A 6 27.47 -6.25 -5.56
N ASN A 7 28.73 -5.92 -5.39
CA ASN A 7 29.59 -6.60 -4.46
C ASN A 7 29.00 -6.54 -3.05
N SER A 8 29.18 -7.59 -2.29
CA SER A 8 28.72 -7.71 -0.90
C SER A 8 29.22 -6.59 0.04
N SER A 9 30.17 -5.78 -0.40
CA SER A 9 30.68 -4.63 0.31
C SER A 9 29.84 -3.36 0.20
N ASP A 10 28.89 -3.31 -0.74
CA ASP A 10 28.03 -2.14 -0.97
C ASP A 10 26.72 -2.16 -0.16
N LEU A 11 26.67 -2.90 0.90
CA LEU A 11 25.45 -3.37 1.49
C LEU A 11 24.82 -2.50 2.55
N SER A 12 23.85 -1.78 2.15
CA SER A 12 22.61 -1.66 2.93
C SER A 12 21.53 -2.68 2.51
N ILE A 13 21.59 -3.24 1.30
CA ILE A 13 20.63 -4.22 0.75
C ILE A 13 21.40 -5.28 0.01
N ASN A 14 21.22 -6.54 0.38
CA ASN A 14 21.82 -7.65 -0.34
C ASN A 14 21.11 -7.87 -1.69
N PRO A 15 21.74 -7.53 -2.82
CA PRO A 15 21.09 -7.59 -4.12
C PRO A 15 20.82 -9.00 -4.61
N THR A 16 21.40 -10.00 -3.98
CA THR A 16 21.21 -11.40 -4.34
C THR A 16 19.92 -12.00 -3.77
N LEU A 17 19.19 -11.25 -2.94
CA LEU A 17 17.86 -11.67 -2.47
C LEU A 17 16.79 -11.49 -3.53
N ILE A 18 17.02 -10.67 -4.55
CA ILE A 18 16.06 -10.40 -5.61
C ILE A 18 16.69 -10.77 -6.95
N GLU A 19 16.15 -11.76 -7.58
CA GLU A 19 16.46 -12.09 -8.96
C GLU A 19 15.49 -11.37 -9.88
N ARG A 20 16.04 -10.66 -10.87
CA ARG A 20 15.24 -9.91 -11.84
C ARG A 20 15.37 -10.53 -13.20
N LYS A 21 14.22 -10.74 -13.83
CA LYS A 21 14.13 -10.93 -15.27
C LYS A 21 13.53 -9.67 -15.87
N THR A 22 14.11 -9.15 -16.91
CA THR A 22 13.64 -7.90 -17.52
C THR A 22 12.64 -8.17 -18.62
N LEU A 23 11.72 -7.24 -18.80
CA LEU A 23 10.74 -7.31 -19.89
C LEU A 23 11.36 -7.02 -21.26
N ALA A 24 12.49 -6.32 -21.33
CA ALA A 24 13.11 -5.84 -22.56
C ALA A 24 14.43 -6.56 -22.90
N GLY A 25 14.53 -7.79 -22.60
CA GLY A 25 15.76 -8.55 -22.73
C GLY A 25 16.48 -8.60 -21.41
N SER A 26 17.09 -9.66 -21.15
CA SER A 26 17.78 -9.83 -19.94
C SER A 26 19.26 -9.79 -20.18
N ILE A 27 19.75 -9.63 -19.06
CA ILE A 27 21.07 -9.88 -18.70
C ILE A 27 21.22 -11.34 -18.68
N GLU A 28 21.90 -12.10 -19.08
CA GLU A 28 21.99 -13.54 -18.89
C GLU A 28 20.79 -14.34 -19.41
N ASN A 29 20.69 -14.49 -20.69
CA ASN A 29 19.67 -15.34 -21.34
C ASN A 29 18.22 -15.04 -20.97
N GLY A 30 17.93 -13.82 -20.59
CA GLY A 30 16.62 -13.47 -20.10
C GLY A 30 15.56 -13.44 -21.13
N ASP A 31 14.45 -13.94 -20.71
CA ASP A 31 13.19 -13.83 -21.37
C ASP A 31 12.77 -12.35 -21.43
N PRO A 32 12.59 -11.74 -22.61
CA PRO A 32 12.09 -10.37 -22.71
C PRO A 32 10.70 -10.19 -22.08
N ASN A 33 9.95 -11.26 -21.89
CA ASN A 33 8.67 -11.29 -21.17
C ASN A 33 8.83 -11.75 -19.73
N GLY A 34 10.05 -11.85 -19.23
CA GLY A 34 10.33 -12.32 -17.89
C GLY A 34 9.72 -11.43 -16.80
N THR A 35 9.33 -12.05 -15.71
CA THR A 35 8.79 -11.37 -14.54
C THR A 35 9.83 -11.29 -13.42
N TRP A 36 9.63 -10.31 -12.55
CA TRP A 36 10.42 -10.22 -11.33
C TRP A 36 10.03 -11.35 -10.38
N THR A 37 11.02 -12.09 -9.91
CA THR A 37 10.81 -13.14 -8.93
C THR A 37 11.63 -12.86 -7.67
N PHE A 38 11.03 -13.12 -6.52
CA PHE A 38 11.76 -13.14 -5.27
C PHE A 38 12.46 -14.49 -5.09
N ARG A 39 13.77 -14.44 -4.82
CA ARG A 39 14.55 -15.61 -4.45
C ARG A 39 15.23 -15.36 -3.10
N PHE A 40 14.88 -16.15 -2.14
CA PHE A 40 15.55 -16.15 -0.85
C PHE A 40 16.80 -17.03 -0.91
N ILE A 41 17.93 -16.50 -0.46
CA ILE A 41 19.21 -17.23 -0.41
C ILE A 41 19.61 -17.42 1.05
N PRO A 42 19.38 -18.61 1.61
CA PRO A 42 19.57 -18.85 3.05
C PRO A 42 21.01 -18.63 3.54
N GLU A 43 22.00 -18.85 2.67
CA GLU A 43 23.43 -18.83 3.00
C GLU A 43 23.93 -17.40 3.33
N ILE A 44 23.24 -16.40 2.80
CA ILE A 44 23.61 -14.99 3.02
C ILE A 44 22.64 -14.27 3.96
N HIS A 45 21.68 -15.00 4.51
CA HIS A 45 20.74 -14.43 5.47
C HIS A 45 21.42 -14.10 6.80
N ASP A 46 21.22 -12.90 7.30
CA ASP A 46 21.65 -12.53 8.65
C ASP A 46 20.84 -13.28 9.71
N THR A 47 21.52 -14.15 10.44
CA THR A 47 20.91 -14.95 11.52
C THR A 47 20.95 -14.26 12.88
N GLY A 48 21.41 -13.01 12.97
CA GLY A 48 21.45 -12.22 14.20
C GLY A 48 20.04 -11.81 14.68
N THR A 49 19.97 -11.36 15.91
CA THR A 49 18.75 -10.74 16.46
C THR A 49 18.50 -9.40 15.78
N LYS A 50 17.26 -9.18 15.35
CA LYS A 50 16.83 -7.90 14.77
C LYS A 50 15.84 -7.22 15.71
N THR A 51 15.90 -5.89 15.78
CA THR A 51 14.96 -5.10 16.59
C THR A 51 14.34 -4.03 15.73
N LEU A 52 13.02 -4.11 15.56
CA LEU A 52 12.21 -3.13 14.85
C LEU A 52 11.70 -2.08 15.83
N PHE A 53 11.56 -0.84 15.39
CA PHE A 53 11.02 0.29 16.17
C PHE A 53 11.68 0.44 17.55
N LYS A 54 13.00 0.29 17.62
CA LYS A 54 13.77 0.33 18.86
C LYS A 54 13.50 1.62 19.64
N GLY A 55 13.19 1.48 20.92
CA GLY A 55 12.93 2.63 21.82
C GLY A 55 11.52 3.19 21.73
N THR A 56 10.60 2.54 21.03
CA THR A 56 9.19 2.90 20.98
C THR A 56 8.32 1.85 21.66
N GLU A 57 7.09 2.19 21.98
CA GLU A 57 6.07 1.24 22.51
C GLU A 57 5.75 0.10 21.51
N HIS A 58 6.05 0.30 20.23
CA HIS A 58 5.84 -0.70 19.18
C HIS A 58 7.08 -1.55 18.94
N GLN A 59 8.09 -1.46 19.81
CA GLN A 59 9.32 -2.24 19.64
C GLN A 59 9.01 -3.73 19.50
N HIS A 60 9.61 -4.34 18.49
CA HIS A 60 9.49 -5.79 18.24
C HIS A 60 10.87 -6.39 18.01
N ARG A 61 11.12 -7.54 18.63
CA ARG A 61 12.37 -8.28 18.52
C ARG A 61 12.15 -9.56 17.73
N ILE A 62 12.86 -9.67 16.60
CA ILE A 62 12.95 -10.91 15.85
C ILE A 62 14.09 -11.74 16.43
N ARG A 63 13.82 -12.99 16.76
CA ARG A 63 14.78 -13.88 17.42
C ARG A 63 15.92 -14.24 16.46
N ALA A 64 17.11 -14.40 17.01
CA ALA A 64 18.24 -14.96 16.28
C ALA A 64 18.03 -16.42 15.85
N ASN A 65 18.93 -16.90 15.00
CA ASN A 65 19.03 -18.30 14.55
C ASN A 65 17.90 -18.80 13.63
N GLN A 66 17.24 -17.92 12.91
CA GLN A 66 16.38 -18.31 11.79
C GLN A 66 17.27 -18.75 10.62
N ARG A 67 17.53 -20.05 10.52
CA ARG A 67 18.45 -20.65 9.54
C ARG A 67 17.71 -21.34 8.40
N GLY A 68 18.40 -21.49 7.27
CA GLY A 68 17.82 -22.12 6.09
C GLY A 68 16.58 -21.37 5.61
N ILE A 69 15.61 -22.08 5.10
CA ILE A 69 14.37 -21.51 4.59
C ILE A 69 13.56 -20.73 5.67
N ASN A 70 13.77 -21.04 6.95
CA ASN A 70 13.11 -20.34 8.04
C ASN A 70 13.52 -18.86 8.16
N GLY A 71 14.63 -18.46 7.54
CA GLY A 71 15.01 -17.04 7.47
C GLY A 71 13.97 -16.15 6.77
N VAL A 72 13.11 -16.71 5.91
CA VAL A 72 11.98 -15.99 5.31
C VAL A 72 11.00 -15.47 6.37
N ASN A 73 10.90 -16.15 7.51
CA ASN A 73 10.01 -15.75 8.60
C ASN A 73 10.39 -14.38 9.21
N ASP A 74 11.66 -13.97 9.08
CA ASP A 74 12.07 -12.63 9.51
C ASP A 74 11.36 -11.56 8.68
N ALA A 75 11.28 -11.73 7.35
CA ALA A 75 10.57 -10.81 6.47
C ALA A 75 9.06 -10.82 6.75
N ILE A 76 8.47 -12.00 6.97
CA ILE A 76 7.06 -12.12 7.33
C ILE A 76 6.79 -11.40 8.66
N SER A 77 7.65 -11.60 9.66
CA SER A 77 7.53 -10.92 10.96
C SER A 77 7.61 -9.38 10.84
N VAL A 78 8.44 -8.88 9.93
CA VAL A 78 8.49 -7.43 9.63
C VAL A 78 7.19 -6.95 9.04
N ILE A 79 6.66 -7.65 8.03
CA ILE A 79 5.41 -7.30 7.36
C ILE A 79 4.24 -7.32 8.36
N ASP A 80 4.11 -8.38 9.13
CA ASP A 80 3.05 -8.52 10.14
C ASP A 80 3.09 -7.37 11.15
N ARG A 81 4.30 -7.00 11.58
CA ARG A 81 4.48 -5.90 12.51
C ARG A 81 4.15 -4.54 11.89
N MET A 82 4.49 -4.32 10.63
CA MET A 82 4.13 -3.10 9.90
C MET A 82 2.63 -3.01 9.68
N VAL A 83 1.99 -4.09 9.28
CA VAL A 83 0.53 -4.13 9.08
C VAL A 83 -0.24 -3.85 10.37
N GLY A 84 0.23 -4.38 11.49
CA GLY A 84 -0.36 -4.13 12.81
C GLY A 84 -0.01 -2.77 13.44
N HIS A 85 0.84 -1.96 12.80
CA HIS A 85 1.24 -0.66 13.36
C HIS A 85 0.14 0.40 13.16
N PRO A 86 -0.20 1.21 14.20
CA PRO A 86 -1.25 2.23 14.09
C PRO A 86 -1.07 3.19 12.92
N SER A 87 0.15 3.68 12.68
CA SER A 87 0.41 4.60 11.58
C SER A 87 0.14 3.99 10.20
N THR A 88 0.23 2.66 10.06
CA THR A 88 -0.09 1.98 8.79
C THR A 88 -1.60 2.01 8.55
N SER A 89 -2.40 1.69 9.57
CA SER A 89 -3.86 1.75 9.46
C SER A 89 -4.34 3.17 9.16
N GLU A 90 -3.82 4.16 9.88
CA GLU A 90 -4.15 5.57 9.65
C GLU A 90 -3.81 6.00 8.21
N PHE A 91 -2.60 5.71 7.76
CA PHE A 91 -2.15 6.10 6.43
C PHE A 91 -2.99 5.44 5.32
N ILE A 92 -3.23 4.13 5.42
CA ILE A 92 -3.98 3.40 4.39
C ILE A 92 -5.45 3.82 4.41
N CYS A 93 -6.09 3.90 5.58
CA CYS A 93 -7.48 4.34 5.70
C CYS A 93 -7.67 5.76 5.16
N GLN A 94 -6.76 6.68 5.50
CA GLN A 94 -6.78 8.05 4.93
C GLN A 94 -6.68 8.02 3.40
N LYS A 95 -5.79 7.20 2.83
CA LYS A 95 -5.66 7.08 1.37
C LYS A 95 -6.92 6.52 0.70
N LEU A 96 -7.58 5.56 1.34
CA LEU A 96 -8.84 5.00 0.83
C LEU A 96 -9.97 6.03 0.90
N ILE A 97 -10.09 6.75 2.01
CA ILE A 97 -11.08 7.82 2.16
C ILE A 97 -10.83 8.92 1.12
N ASN A 98 -9.59 9.36 0.96
CA ASN A 98 -9.25 10.36 -0.06
C ASN A 98 -9.53 9.85 -1.49
N LYS A 99 -9.37 8.57 -1.74
CA LYS A 99 -9.65 8.02 -3.08
C LYS A 99 -11.14 7.93 -3.37
N PHE A 100 -11.97 7.57 -2.40
CA PHE A 100 -13.36 7.21 -2.64
C PHE A 100 -14.39 8.22 -2.08
N VAL A 101 -14.02 9.05 -1.10
CA VAL A 101 -14.96 9.93 -0.40
C VAL A 101 -14.63 11.39 -0.59
N SER A 102 -13.53 11.88 -0.01
CA SER A 102 -13.21 13.32 0.02
C SER A 102 -11.72 13.55 0.21
N ASP A 103 -11.20 14.59 -0.45
CA ASP A 103 -9.81 15.02 -0.32
C ASP A 103 -9.57 15.93 0.93
N GLU A 104 -10.61 16.22 1.72
CA GLU A 104 -10.55 17.16 2.84
C GLU A 104 -9.96 16.59 4.13
N ILE A 105 -9.58 15.31 4.15
CA ILE A 105 -8.92 14.69 5.29
C ILE A 105 -7.44 14.39 5.03
N SER A 106 -6.61 14.79 5.97
CA SER A 106 -5.18 14.44 6.05
C SER A 106 -4.86 13.89 7.43
N LEU A 107 -3.69 13.24 7.61
CA LEU A 107 -3.26 12.81 8.94
C LEU A 107 -3.15 14.00 9.91
N THR A 108 -2.69 15.14 9.43
CA THR A 108 -2.59 16.37 10.25
C THR A 108 -3.97 16.83 10.75
N THR A 109 -4.96 16.91 9.83
CA THR A 109 -6.32 17.36 10.22
C THR A 109 -7.06 16.29 11.03
N TYR A 110 -6.74 15.01 10.83
CA TYR A 110 -7.26 13.92 11.64
C TYR A 110 -6.74 13.99 13.08
N HIS A 111 -5.42 14.09 13.28
CA HIS A 111 -4.82 14.15 14.62
C HIS A 111 -5.18 15.45 15.38
N SER A 112 -5.27 16.57 14.69
CA SER A 112 -5.73 17.84 15.28
C SER A 112 -7.25 17.93 15.45
N ARG A 113 -8.01 16.92 14.94
CA ARG A 113 -9.48 16.88 14.96
C ARG A 113 -10.12 18.12 14.31
N THR A 114 -9.46 18.67 13.26
CA THR A 114 -9.93 19.84 12.51
C THR A 114 -10.57 19.47 11.16
N ALA A 115 -10.50 18.22 10.74
CA ALA A 115 -11.26 17.74 9.58
C ALA A 115 -12.78 17.76 9.88
N PRO A 116 -13.64 17.76 8.84
CA PRO A 116 -15.08 17.61 9.01
C PRO A 116 -15.42 16.39 9.88
N ASN A 117 -16.41 16.57 10.77
CA ASN A 117 -16.73 15.54 11.78
C ASN A 117 -17.13 14.20 11.17
N GLU A 118 -17.83 14.23 10.05
CA GLU A 118 -18.26 13.03 9.30
C GLU A 118 -17.04 12.22 8.80
N LEU A 119 -15.99 12.92 8.35
CA LEU A 119 -14.74 12.28 7.92
C LEU A 119 -13.92 11.77 9.10
N LEU A 120 -13.94 12.44 10.24
CA LEU A 120 -13.30 11.97 11.47
C LEU A 120 -13.93 10.66 11.94
N ILE A 121 -15.26 10.60 11.97
CA ILE A 121 -16.01 9.39 12.36
C ILE A 121 -15.72 8.26 11.38
N LEU A 122 -15.75 8.55 10.08
CA LEU A 122 -15.46 7.53 9.06
C LEU A 122 -14.03 6.99 9.20
N MET A 123 -13.06 7.87 9.47
CA MET A 123 -11.67 7.49 9.67
C MET A 123 -11.50 6.57 10.91
N ASP A 124 -12.12 6.94 12.02
CA ASP A 124 -12.09 6.13 13.25
C ASP A 124 -12.70 4.74 13.00
N GLN A 125 -13.84 4.65 12.32
CA GLN A 125 -14.48 3.38 11.96
C GLN A 125 -13.66 2.54 10.99
N ALA A 126 -12.99 3.16 10.01
CA ALA A 126 -12.13 2.48 9.06
C ALA A 126 -10.88 1.89 9.75
N ILE A 127 -10.28 2.62 10.69
CA ILE A 127 -9.15 2.14 11.49
C ILE A 127 -9.59 0.99 12.41
N GLU A 128 -10.75 1.07 13.03
CA GLU A 128 -11.30 -0.03 13.83
C GLU A 128 -11.51 -1.28 12.97
N ALA A 129 -12.07 -1.12 11.77
CA ALA A 129 -12.24 -2.23 10.82
C ALA A 129 -10.90 -2.87 10.43
N TRP A 130 -9.86 -2.06 10.20
CA TRP A 130 -8.51 -2.53 9.92
C TRP A 130 -7.96 -3.44 11.00
N HIS A 131 -8.17 -3.10 12.28
CA HIS A 131 -7.69 -3.86 13.42
C HIS A 131 -8.64 -4.97 13.89
N SER A 132 -9.81 -5.11 13.27
CA SER A 132 -10.83 -6.09 13.68
C SER A 132 -10.48 -7.54 13.34
N THR A 133 -9.47 -7.78 12.51
CA THR A 133 -9.02 -9.11 12.09
C THR A 133 -7.62 -9.46 12.61
N LYS A 134 -7.31 -10.74 12.58
CA LYS A 134 -5.97 -11.25 12.89
C LYS A 134 -5.54 -12.20 11.75
N PRO A 135 -4.53 -11.84 10.93
CA PRO A 135 -3.79 -10.58 11.02
C PRO A 135 -4.67 -9.36 10.71
N ALA A 136 -4.23 -8.17 11.14
CA ALA A 136 -4.86 -6.91 10.79
C ALA A 136 -4.72 -6.61 9.29
N GLY A 137 -5.43 -5.58 8.79
CA GLY A 137 -5.24 -5.11 7.42
C GLY A 137 -6.20 -5.70 6.38
N ASP A 138 -7.38 -6.15 6.82
CA ASP A 138 -8.44 -6.60 5.92
C ASP A 138 -9.07 -5.42 5.18
N ILE A 139 -8.60 -5.19 3.96
CA ILE A 139 -9.06 -4.09 3.09
C ILE A 139 -10.54 -4.25 2.72
N ASP A 140 -11.04 -5.47 2.55
CA ASP A 140 -12.46 -5.70 2.24
C ASP A 140 -13.36 -5.16 3.36
N LYS A 141 -12.99 -5.43 4.62
CA LYS A 141 -13.72 -4.88 5.76
C LYS A 141 -13.67 -3.36 5.85
N VAL A 142 -12.50 -2.78 5.61
CA VAL A 142 -12.35 -1.32 5.58
C VAL A 142 -13.23 -0.73 4.48
N MET A 143 -13.21 -1.30 3.28
CA MET A 143 -14.02 -0.83 2.16
C MET A 143 -15.52 -1.00 2.41
N ARG A 144 -15.94 -2.07 3.08
CA ARG A 144 -17.34 -2.25 3.48
C ARG A 144 -17.80 -1.17 4.47
N VAL A 145 -16.93 -0.73 5.36
CA VAL A 145 -17.24 0.39 6.27
C VAL A 145 -17.36 1.70 5.49
N ILE A 146 -16.43 1.97 4.58
CA ILE A 146 -16.42 3.22 3.80
C ILE A 146 -17.64 3.32 2.89
N LEU A 147 -18.01 2.22 2.22
CA LEU A 147 -19.04 2.19 1.17
C LEU A 147 -20.37 1.60 1.64
N ASP A 148 -20.61 1.41 2.94
CA ASP A 148 -21.80 0.72 3.46
C ASP A 148 -23.10 1.41 2.99
N PRO A 149 -23.90 0.77 2.12
CA PRO A 149 -25.13 1.36 1.60
C PRO A 149 -26.24 1.51 2.65
N LYS A 150 -26.11 0.83 3.79
CA LYS A 150 -27.09 0.88 4.89
C LYS A 150 -26.84 2.05 5.83
N LYS A 151 -25.66 2.62 5.79
CA LYS A 151 -25.26 3.78 6.60
C LYS A 151 -25.37 5.07 5.76
N GLN A 152 -26.59 5.50 5.47
CA GLN A 152 -26.83 6.77 4.76
C GLN A 152 -26.24 7.98 5.47
N GLU A 153 -25.93 7.85 6.76
CA GLU A 153 -25.24 8.87 7.59
C GLU A 153 -23.73 8.86 7.37
N SER A 154 -23.17 7.86 6.66
CA SER A 154 -21.75 7.81 6.34
C SER A 154 -21.35 8.97 5.44
N ALA A 155 -20.17 9.53 5.67
CA ALA A 155 -19.60 10.61 4.86
C ALA A 155 -19.64 10.33 3.35
N PHE A 156 -19.55 9.06 2.93
CA PHE A 156 -19.65 8.67 1.52
C PHE A 156 -21.00 9.04 0.89
N TRP A 157 -22.11 8.96 1.63
CA TRP A 157 -23.47 9.23 1.16
C TRP A 157 -23.95 10.64 1.47
N GLN A 158 -23.18 11.43 2.20
CA GLN A 158 -23.48 12.80 2.54
C GLN A 158 -22.89 13.78 1.52
N ASP A 159 -23.28 15.04 1.63
CA ASP A 159 -22.81 16.13 0.77
C ASP A 159 -21.29 16.20 0.68
N ILE A 160 -20.60 15.90 1.76
CA ILE A 160 -19.13 15.89 1.81
C ILE A 160 -18.52 14.82 0.90
N GLY A 161 -19.13 13.66 0.79
CA GLY A 161 -18.70 12.62 -0.16
C GLY A 161 -19.04 12.99 -1.60
N TYR A 162 -20.17 13.64 -1.81
CA TYR A 162 -20.62 14.04 -3.15
C TYR A 162 -19.84 15.23 -3.71
N ARG A 163 -19.44 16.18 -2.88
CA ARG A 163 -18.77 17.43 -3.29
C ARG A 163 -17.29 17.49 -2.91
N GLY A 164 -16.86 16.66 -1.97
CA GLY A 164 -15.51 16.69 -1.42
C GLY A 164 -14.44 16.03 -2.30
N LYS A 165 -14.83 15.39 -3.42
CA LYS A 165 -13.90 14.75 -4.33
C LYS A 165 -13.63 15.59 -5.56
N ILE A 166 -12.39 16.07 -5.68
CA ILE A 166 -11.91 16.75 -6.89
C ILE A 166 -11.38 15.72 -7.85
N LYS A 167 -12.02 15.63 -9.02
CA LYS A 167 -11.54 14.71 -10.08
C LYS A 167 -10.20 15.18 -10.63
N THR A 168 -9.27 14.25 -10.76
CA THR A 168 -8.05 14.50 -11.52
C THR A 168 -8.39 14.77 -13.00
N PRO A 169 -7.51 15.44 -13.76
CA PRO A 169 -7.76 15.67 -15.20
C PRO A 169 -8.11 14.40 -15.98
N VAL A 170 -7.43 13.29 -15.69
CA VAL A 170 -7.69 11.99 -16.32
C VAL A 170 -9.06 11.43 -15.91
N GLU A 171 -9.41 11.48 -14.63
CA GLU A 171 -10.74 11.06 -14.15
C GLU A 171 -11.85 11.93 -14.74
N TYR A 172 -11.62 13.24 -14.86
CA TYR A 172 -12.57 14.17 -15.47
C TYR A 172 -12.81 13.82 -16.94
N ILE A 173 -11.74 13.70 -17.73
CA ILE A 173 -11.82 13.35 -19.16
C ILE A 173 -12.53 12.00 -19.33
N ASN A 174 -12.10 10.96 -18.63
CA ASN A 174 -12.69 9.63 -18.74
C ASN A 174 -14.16 9.61 -18.32
N SER A 175 -14.54 10.34 -17.28
CA SER A 175 -15.93 10.43 -16.87
C SER A 175 -16.79 11.21 -17.87
N SER A 176 -16.24 12.22 -18.52
CA SER A 176 -16.92 12.99 -19.57
C SER A 176 -17.14 12.15 -20.82
N ILE A 177 -16.12 11.42 -21.28
CA ILE A 177 -16.19 10.49 -22.40
C ILE A 177 -17.29 9.45 -22.16
N ARG A 178 -17.31 8.85 -20.98
CA ARG A 178 -18.34 7.86 -20.61
C ARG A 178 -19.75 8.46 -20.53
N ALA A 179 -19.86 9.66 -19.96
CA ALA A 179 -21.17 10.33 -19.82
C ALA A 179 -21.76 10.76 -21.17
N LEU A 180 -20.89 11.04 -22.15
CA LEU A 180 -21.29 11.43 -23.52
C LEU A 180 -21.40 10.25 -24.47
N ASP A 181 -21.10 9.03 -24.00
CA ASP A 181 -20.99 7.81 -24.81
C ASP A 181 -20.12 8.03 -26.07
N ALA A 182 -19.04 8.80 -25.88
CA ALA A 182 -18.15 9.20 -26.97
C ALA A 182 -17.25 8.04 -27.38
N ASP A 183 -17.21 7.76 -28.67
CA ASP A 183 -16.28 6.81 -29.26
C ASP A 183 -14.93 7.48 -29.49
N VAL A 184 -13.87 6.93 -28.90
CA VAL A 184 -12.49 7.46 -28.97
C VAL A 184 -11.63 6.64 -29.93
N THR A 185 -12.24 5.90 -30.85
CA THR A 185 -11.51 5.01 -31.76
C THR A 185 -10.77 5.73 -32.90
N ASP A 186 -11.06 7.00 -33.14
CA ASP A 186 -10.35 7.76 -34.17
C ASP A 186 -9.13 8.49 -33.57
N THR A 187 -7.99 7.80 -33.60
CA THR A 187 -6.70 8.29 -33.12
C THR A 187 -5.92 9.10 -34.19
N LYS A 188 -6.55 9.54 -35.25
CA LYS A 188 -5.90 10.42 -36.23
C LYS A 188 -5.75 11.81 -35.63
N LEU A 189 -4.56 12.11 -35.13
CA LEU A 189 -4.15 13.50 -34.95
C LEU A 189 -4.23 14.20 -36.32
N PRO A 190 -4.84 15.37 -36.44
CA PRO A 190 -4.72 16.17 -37.66
C PRO A 190 -3.26 16.53 -37.89
N ASP A 191 -2.80 16.39 -39.13
CA ASP A 191 -1.46 16.79 -39.60
C ASP A 191 -1.23 18.28 -39.37
#